data_65f5bff26b000643a60e86bb7ab1dbba
#
_entry.id   65f5bff26b000643a60e86bb7ab1dbba
#
_cell.length_a   1.000
_cell.length_b   1.000
_cell.length_c   1.000
_cell.angle_alpha   90.00
_cell.angle_beta   90.00
_cell.angle_gamma   90.00
#
_symmetry.space_group_name_H-M   'P 1'
#
loop_
_entity.id
_entity.type
_entity.pdbx_description
1 polymer ?
#
loop_
_entity_poly.entity_id
_entity_poly.type
_entity_poly.pdbx_seq_one_letter_code
_entity_poly.pdbx_strand_id
1 'polypeptide(L)'
;LGDVYKRQLLIYVANWPEARKKAWKALLHARAIENMAYVCGVNRVGVDGKGFLFRGDSMIYNAKGKKLADAGKREEITRTCTLKKSELDEFRAKFPAWKDADGFSIDF
;
A
#
# COMPACT_ATOMS: atom_id res chain seq x y z
N LEU A 1 16.89 -0.29 4.81
CA LEU A 1 15.86 0.76 4.84
C LEU A 1 15.96 1.73 3.69
N GLY A 2 17.18 2.12 3.27
CA GLY A 2 17.36 2.99 2.12
C GLY A 2 16.77 2.45 0.83
N ASP A 3 16.72 1.12 0.69
CA ASP A 3 16.18 0.48 -0.50
C ASP A 3 14.66 0.68 -0.65
N VAL A 4 13.93 0.87 0.44
CA VAL A 4 12.48 1.09 0.40
C VAL A 4 12.14 2.34 -0.40
N TYR A 5 12.93 3.39 -0.25
CA TYR A 5 12.69 4.65 -0.96
C TYR A 5 13.02 4.59 -2.45
N LYS A 6 13.70 3.53 -2.89
CA LYS A 6 13.99 3.27 -4.31
C LYS A 6 12.90 2.42 -4.96
N ARG A 7 12.03 1.82 -4.16
CA ARG A 7 10.95 0.99 -4.67
C ARG A 7 9.86 1.87 -5.25
N GLN A 8 9.25 1.39 -6.30
CA GLN A 8 8.16 2.08 -7.00
C GLN A 8 6.81 1.51 -6.62
N LEU A 9 6.78 0.24 -6.30
CA LEU A 9 5.58 -0.49 -5.93
C LEU A 9 5.88 -1.43 -4.77
N LEU A 10 5.12 -1.30 -3.71
CA LEU A 10 5.18 -2.20 -2.56
C LEU A 10 3.92 -3.07 -2.57
N ILE A 11 4.10 -4.37 -2.48
CA ILE A 11 2.99 -5.32 -2.47
C ILE A 11 2.96 -6.05 -1.12
N TYR A 12 1.84 -5.94 -0.44
CA TYR A 12 1.59 -6.61 0.82
C TYR A 12 0.52 -7.68 0.61
N VAL A 13 0.91 -8.94 0.79
CA VAL A 13 0.00 -10.08 0.72
C VAL A 13 -0.26 -10.56 2.14
N ALA A 14 -1.52 -10.68 2.51
CA ALA A 14 -1.86 -10.94 3.91
C ALA A 14 -3.07 -11.84 4.11
N ASN A 15 -3.14 -12.39 5.30
CA ASN A 15 -4.32 -12.98 5.91
C ASN A 15 -4.74 -12.05 7.06
N TRP A 16 -5.40 -10.96 6.75
CA TRP A 16 -5.74 -9.93 7.71
C TRP A 16 -7.22 -10.02 8.10
N PRO A 17 -7.55 -10.31 9.36
CA PRO A 17 -8.95 -10.55 9.78
C PRO A 17 -9.79 -9.27 9.75
N GLU A 18 -11.07 -9.46 9.48
CA GLU A 18 -12.05 -8.36 9.42
C GLU A 18 -12.08 -7.55 10.73
N ALA A 19 -11.89 -8.19 11.86
CA ALA A 19 -11.89 -7.52 13.16
C ALA A 19 -10.85 -6.40 13.26
N ARG A 20 -9.81 -6.47 12.44
CA ARG A 20 -8.73 -5.47 12.39
C ARG A 20 -8.65 -4.73 11.06
N LYS A 21 -9.76 -4.62 10.36
CA LYS A 21 -9.81 -3.98 9.03
C LYS A 21 -9.35 -2.53 9.03
N LYS A 22 -9.61 -1.79 10.11
CA LYS A 22 -9.20 -0.38 10.19
C LYS A 22 -7.69 -0.24 10.19
N ALA A 23 -6.99 -1.12 10.90
CA ALA A 23 -5.54 -1.14 10.91
C ALA A 23 -4.98 -1.49 9.53
N TRP A 24 -5.58 -2.46 8.84
CA TRP A 24 -5.20 -2.84 7.48
C TRP A 24 -5.26 -1.63 6.53
N LYS A 25 -6.39 -0.95 6.52
CA LYS A 25 -6.59 0.22 5.64
C LYS A 25 -5.66 1.37 5.99
N ALA A 26 -5.53 1.67 7.27
CA ALA A 26 -4.70 2.78 7.73
C ALA A 26 -3.21 2.55 7.40
N LEU A 27 -2.72 1.33 7.61
CA LEU A 27 -1.33 1.00 7.36
C LEU A 27 -0.99 1.04 5.88
N LEU A 28 -1.84 0.50 5.00
CA LEU A 28 -1.61 0.56 3.56
C LEU A 28 -1.55 2.00 3.06
N HIS A 29 -2.48 2.83 3.52
CA HIS A 29 -2.53 4.24 3.17
C HIS A 29 -1.27 4.97 3.63
N ALA A 30 -0.88 4.76 4.88
CA ALA A 30 0.31 5.38 5.46
C ALA A 30 1.59 4.95 4.73
N ARG A 31 1.70 3.66 4.38
CA ARG A 31 2.88 3.15 3.67
C ARG A 31 3.05 3.79 2.30
N ALA A 32 1.94 4.04 1.59
CA ALA A 32 2.00 4.74 0.31
C ALA A 32 2.54 6.16 0.45
N ILE A 33 2.05 6.88 1.44
CA ILE A 33 2.44 8.27 1.68
C ILE A 33 3.89 8.36 2.16
N GLU A 34 4.26 7.59 3.18
CA GLU A 34 5.60 7.70 3.77
C GLU A 34 6.71 7.23 2.82
N ASN A 35 6.44 6.26 1.96
CA ASN A 35 7.42 5.74 1.01
C ASN A 35 7.35 6.42 -0.35
N MET A 36 6.38 7.29 -0.57
CA MET A 36 6.14 7.95 -1.85
C MET A 36 6.14 6.93 -2.99
N ALA A 37 5.36 5.86 -2.82
CA ALA A 37 5.31 4.72 -3.73
C ALA A 37 3.87 4.27 -3.94
N TYR A 38 3.64 3.52 -5.01
CA TYR A 38 2.41 2.76 -5.14
C TYR A 38 2.39 1.64 -4.10
N VAL A 39 1.25 1.41 -3.49
CA VAL A 39 1.06 0.32 -2.53
C VAL A 39 -0.13 -0.51 -2.94
N CYS A 40 0.09 -1.81 -3.05
CA CYS A 40 -0.95 -2.79 -3.35
C CYS A 40 -1.09 -3.73 -2.15
N GLY A 41 -2.25 -3.73 -1.53
CA GLY A 41 -2.58 -4.66 -0.47
C GLY A 41 -3.49 -5.74 -1.01
N VAL A 42 -3.10 -7.00 -0.84
CA VAL A 42 -3.87 -8.15 -1.30
C VAL A 42 -4.23 -8.99 -0.09
N ASN A 43 -5.50 -9.08 0.22
CA ASN A 43 -6.00 -9.82 1.37
C ASN A 43 -7.03 -10.86 0.93
N ARG A 44 -7.11 -11.94 1.68
CA ARG A 44 -8.08 -12.99 1.41
C ARG A 44 -9.49 -12.59 1.84
N VAL A 45 -10.49 -13.27 1.30
CA VAL A 45 -11.87 -13.26 1.79
C VAL A 45 -12.24 -14.63 2.32
N GLY A 46 -13.34 -14.70 3.06
CA GLY A 46 -13.90 -15.95 3.55
C GLY A 46 -13.67 -16.17 5.04
N VAL A 47 -13.91 -17.40 5.46
CA VAL A 47 -13.79 -17.83 6.86
C VAL A 47 -12.72 -18.92 6.93
N ASP A 48 -11.81 -18.81 7.88
CA ASP A 48 -10.77 -19.84 8.06
C ASP A 48 -11.26 -21.01 8.90
N GLY A 49 -10.37 -22.00 9.11
CA GLY A 49 -10.71 -23.20 9.88
C GLY A 49 -11.01 -22.95 11.34
N LYS A 50 -10.67 -21.78 11.88
CA LYS A 50 -10.95 -21.37 13.26
C LYS A 50 -12.18 -20.47 13.38
N GLY A 51 -12.84 -20.18 12.26
CA GLY A 51 -14.02 -19.33 12.25
C GLY A 51 -13.74 -17.84 12.14
N PHE A 52 -12.49 -17.43 11.91
CA PHE A 52 -12.19 -16.02 11.69
C PHE A 52 -12.63 -15.58 10.30
N LEU A 53 -13.31 -14.45 10.27
CA LEU A 53 -13.82 -13.86 9.04
C LEU A 53 -12.77 -12.92 8.44
N PHE A 54 -12.53 -13.06 7.13
CA PHE A 54 -11.64 -12.21 6.34
C PHE A 54 -12.49 -11.46 5.32
N ARG A 55 -12.48 -10.16 5.43
CA ARG A 55 -13.33 -9.30 4.63
C ARG A 55 -12.74 -8.96 3.25
N GLY A 56 -11.43 -9.08 3.11
CA GLY A 56 -10.73 -8.66 1.91
C GLY A 56 -10.20 -7.24 2.05
N ASP A 57 -10.90 -6.29 1.46
CA ASP A 57 -10.43 -4.89 1.41
C ASP A 57 -9.07 -4.79 0.74
N SER A 58 -8.86 -5.56 -0.33
CA SER A 58 -7.68 -5.42 -1.17
C SER A 58 -7.76 -4.11 -1.93
N MET A 59 -6.66 -3.38 -2.01
CA MET A 59 -6.70 -2.04 -2.59
C MET A 59 -5.32 -1.58 -3.07
N ILE A 60 -5.35 -0.58 -3.95
CA ILE A 60 -4.13 0.04 -4.48
C ILE A 60 -4.20 1.53 -4.20
N TYR A 61 -3.11 2.06 -3.63
CA TYR A 61 -2.93 3.48 -3.40
C TYR A 61 -1.80 4.03 -4.27
N ASN A 62 -1.93 5.27 -4.72
CA ASN A 62 -0.80 5.97 -5.32
C ASN A 62 0.10 6.62 -4.25
N ALA A 63 1.20 7.21 -4.69
CA ALA A 63 2.20 7.80 -3.79
C ALA A 63 1.68 9.00 -2.98
N LYS A 64 0.59 9.60 -3.40
CA LYS A 64 -0.07 10.70 -2.67
C LYS A 64 -1.09 10.19 -1.66
N GLY A 65 -1.32 8.87 -1.63
CA GLY A 65 -2.30 8.25 -0.75
C GLY A 65 -3.70 8.19 -1.33
N LYS A 66 -3.86 8.45 -2.64
CA LYS A 66 -5.15 8.31 -3.30
C LYS A 66 -5.41 6.84 -3.63
N LYS A 67 -6.60 6.36 -3.28
CA LYS A 67 -7.01 5.00 -3.61
C LYS A 67 -7.38 4.92 -5.10
N LEU A 68 -6.69 4.07 -5.83
CA LEU A 68 -6.86 3.88 -7.27
C LEU A 68 -7.78 2.71 -7.59
N ALA A 69 -7.79 1.69 -6.76
CA ALA A 69 -8.62 0.52 -6.94
C ALA A 69 -8.99 -0.07 -5.58
N ASP A 70 -10.15 -0.70 -5.52
CA ASP A 70 -10.69 -1.32 -4.32
C ASP A 70 -11.45 -2.58 -4.76
N ALA A 71 -11.06 -3.72 -4.23
CA ALA A 71 -11.74 -4.98 -4.53
C ALA A 71 -13.01 -5.21 -3.69
N GLY A 72 -13.33 -4.24 -2.83
CA GLY A 72 -14.51 -4.34 -2.00
C GLY A 72 -14.36 -5.30 -0.83
N LYS A 73 -15.49 -5.65 -0.27
CA LYS A 73 -15.56 -6.50 0.90
C LYS A 73 -16.34 -7.77 0.62
N ARG A 74 -15.84 -8.89 1.19
CA ARG A 74 -16.53 -10.18 1.21
C ARG A 74 -16.75 -10.81 -0.15
N GLU A 75 -16.12 -10.28 -1.20
CA GLU A 75 -16.22 -10.81 -2.56
C GLU A 75 -14.88 -11.34 -3.04
N GLU A 76 -14.90 -12.53 -3.60
CA GLU A 76 -13.76 -13.07 -4.31
C GLU A 76 -13.76 -12.47 -5.71
N ILE A 77 -12.91 -11.47 -5.93
CA ILE A 77 -12.95 -10.65 -7.11
C ILE A 77 -11.54 -10.25 -7.54
N THR A 78 -11.37 -10.05 -8.83
CA THR A 78 -10.15 -9.51 -9.42
C THR A 78 -10.40 -8.08 -9.89
N ARG A 79 -9.49 -7.18 -9.53
CA ARG A 79 -9.46 -5.80 -10.02
C ARG A 79 -8.16 -5.55 -10.72
N THR A 80 -8.21 -4.76 -11.78
CA THR A 80 -7.04 -4.35 -12.54
C THR A 80 -6.94 -2.83 -12.52
N CYS A 81 -5.72 -2.34 -12.34
CA CYS A 81 -5.44 -0.92 -12.31
C CYS A 81 -4.13 -0.67 -13.05
N THR A 82 -4.11 0.39 -13.85
CA THR A 82 -2.87 0.80 -14.54
C THR A 82 -2.11 1.77 -13.66
N LEU A 83 -0.84 1.45 -13.42
CA LEU A 83 0.09 2.30 -12.69
C LEU A 83 1.07 2.90 -13.68
N LYS A 84 1.31 4.20 -13.57
CA LYS A 84 2.22 4.91 -14.48
C LYS A 84 3.48 5.32 -13.73
N LYS A 85 4.60 4.73 -14.10
CA LYS A 85 5.90 5.07 -13.51
C LYS A 85 6.25 6.53 -13.72
N SER A 86 5.86 7.11 -14.86
CA SER A 86 6.11 8.52 -15.16
C SER A 86 5.45 9.46 -14.17
N GLU A 87 4.24 9.16 -13.72
CA GLU A 87 3.55 9.96 -12.71
C GLU A 87 4.26 9.89 -11.36
N LEU A 88 4.74 8.71 -10.99
CA LEU A 88 5.51 8.53 -9.77
C LEU A 88 6.83 9.30 -9.82
N ASP A 89 7.55 9.19 -10.92
CA ASP A 89 8.83 9.87 -11.10
C ASP A 89 8.64 11.40 -11.04
N GLU A 90 7.60 11.91 -11.68
CA GLU A 90 7.27 13.33 -11.63
C GLU A 90 6.95 13.81 -10.23
N PHE A 91 6.15 13.05 -9.50
CA PHE A 91 5.81 13.39 -8.12
C PHE A 91 7.06 13.42 -7.22
N ARG A 92 7.92 12.42 -7.34
CA ARG A 92 9.16 12.33 -6.58
C ARG A 92 10.13 13.46 -6.90
N ALA A 93 10.15 13.90 -8.16
CA ALA A 93 10.97 15.01 -8.58
C ALA A 93 10.54 16.33 -7.94
N LYS A 94 9.22 16.52 -7.78
CA LYS A 94 8.65 17.72 -7.15
C LYS A 94 8.81 17.72 -5.63
N PHE A 95 8.82 16.55 -5.02
CA PHE A 95 8.89 16.39 -3.57
C PHE A 95 10.02 15.43 -3.20
N PRO A 96 11.28 15.87 -3.22
CA PRO A 96 12.44 15.00 -3.08
C PRO A 96 12.71 14.51 -1.65
N ALA A 97 11.70 14.39 -0.81
CA ALA A 97 11.83 13.89 0.56
C ALA A 97 12.47 12.51 0.64
N TRP A 98 12.23 11.68 -0.38
CA TRP A 98 12.83 10.34 -0.47
C TRP A 98 14.34 10.40 -0.66
N LYS A 99 14.85 11.44 -1.32
CA LYS A 99 16.31 11.68 -1.45
C LYS A 99 16.90 12.13 -0.14
N ASP A 100 16.19 13.00 0.57
CA ASP A 100 16.63 13.48 1.86
C ASP A 100 16.71 12.34 2.88
N ALA A 101 15.75 11.41 2.82
CA ALA A 101 15.76 10.24 3.68
C ALA A 101 16.96 9.33 3.42
N ASP A 102 17.37 9.15 2.17
CA ASP A 102 18.54 8.35 1.80
C ASP A 102 19.85 9.03 2.20
N GLY A 103 19.90 10.33 2.04
CA GLY A 103 21.08 11.13 2.38
C GLY A 103 21.08 11.62 3.81
N PHE A 104 20.07 11.28 4.57
CA PHE A 104 19.90 11.80 5.91
C PHE A 104 20.90 11.18 6.88
N SER A 105 21.79 12.01 7.35
CA SER A 105 22.74 11.66 8.41
C SER A 105 22.14 12.13 9.73
N ILE A 106 21.74 11.18 10.55
CA ILE A 106 21.19 11.52 11.85
C ILE A 106 22.33 11.68 12.82
N ASP A 107 22.68 12.91 13.08
CA ASP A 107 23.66 13.26 14.10
C ASP A 107 22.93 13.47 15.43
N PHE A 108 22.81 12.42 16.14
CA PHE A 108 22.26 12.48 17.49
C PHE A 108 23.37 12.68 18.52
#